data_7c0e53d58b97974c274416f8822830c3
#
_entry.id   7c0e53d58b97974c274416f8822830c3
#
_cell.length_a   1.000
_cell.length_b   1.000
_cell.length_c   1.000
_cell.angle_alpha   90.00
_cell.angle_beta   90.00
_cell.angle_gamma   90.00
#
_symmetry.space_group_name_H-M   'P 1'
#
loop_
_entity.id
_entity.type
_entity.pdbx_description
1 polymer ?
#
loop_
_entity_poly.entity_id
_entity_poly.type
_entity_poly.pdbx_seq_one_letter_code
_entity_poly.pdbx_strand_id
1 'polypeptide(L)'
;HALVLYRGRPACVKELGDRIELDLGDGKSQRVREKDIVLLHEGPCELSRLNSTPDPLEDLEVVRDLLYDQGPSNLQELAELLYGDCSPAIAWATWQIVETGVHFSAESPSAIASRSSEEVASELERQQRRDRERQEWDEFLERLRHGQPRESDGVHLREVEDLATEARAGSRILQALGRSENAENAHALLLEIGWWSVARLPYPARRGLNLEPPAVIVTGDTVPGEDRVDLTHLEALAIDDEGNRDPDDALSVDDAGALWV
;
A
#
# COMPACT_ATOMS: atom_id res chain seq x y z
N HIS A 1 -25.21 34.16 -1.66
CA HIS A 1 -25.34 32.68 -1.66
C HIS A 1 -24.70 32.06 -2.92
N ALA A 2 -23.48 32.50 -3.25
CA ALA A 2 -22.72 31.94 -4.38
C ALA A 2 -22.22 30.52 -4.07
N LEU A 3 -22.13 29.67 -5.07
CA LEU A 3 -21.47 28.36 -4.98
C LEU A 3 -19.96 28.56 -5.18
N VAL A 4 -19.17 28.08 -4.25
CA VAL A 4 -17.72 28.17 -4.28
C VAL A 4 -17.08 26.79 -4.00
N LEU A 5 -15.87 26.62 -4.45
CA LEU A 5 -15.01 25.50 -4.10
C LEU A 5 -14.12 25.91 -2.92
N TYR A 6 -14.15 25.14 -1.85
CA TYR A 6 -13.28 25.30 -0.69
C TYR A 6 -12.61 23.97 -0.35
N ARG A 7 -11.28 23.92 -0.50
CA ARG A 7 -10.48 22.71 -0.27
C ARG A 7 -11.00 21.47 -1.03
N GLY A 8 -11.37 21.66 -2.30
CA GLY A 8 -11.88 20.59 -3.15
C GLY A 8 -13.32 20.15 -2.84
N ARG A 9 -14.08 20.93 -2.04
CA ARG A 9 -15.48 20.62 -1.69
C ARG A 9 -16.38 21.80 -2.01
N PRO A 10 -17.64 21.55 -2.40
CA PRO A 10 -18.61 22.63 -2.64
C PRO A 10 -19.00 23.27 -1.31
N ALA A 11 -19.15 24.58 -1.33
CA ALA A 11 -19.65 25.37 -0.21
C ALA A 11 -20.52 26.51 -0.72
N CYS A 12 -21.50 26.96 0.07
CA CYS A 12 -22.30 28.12 -0.26
C CYS A 12 -21.87 29.33 0.60
N VAL A 13 -21.73 30.48 -0.05
CA VAL A 13 -21.47 31.74 0.66
C VAL A 13 -22.71 32.16 1.46
N LYS A 14 -22.59 32.33 2.77
CA LYS A 14 -23.64 32.86 3.66
C LYS A 14 -23.59 34.36 3.80
N GLU A 15 -22.40 34.89 4.11
CA GLU A 15 -22.19 36.29 4.37
C GLU A 15 -20.86 36.77 3.80
N LEU A 16 -20.87 37.97 3.23
CA LEU A 16 -19.70 38.66 2.70
C LEU A 16 -19.30 39.76 3.71
N GLY A 17 -18.05 39.72 4.18
CA GLY A 17 -17.47 40.71 5.07
C GLY A 17 -15.95 40.73 4.91
N ASP A 18 -15.22 41.19 5.93
CA ASP A 18 -13.74 41.12 5.96
C ASP A 18 -13.23 39.67 5.79
N ARG A 19 -14.06 38.71 6.17
CA ARG A 19 -13.93 37.29 5.86
C ARG A 19 -15.26 36.77 5.35
N ILE A 20 -15.19 35.85 4.44
CA ILE A 20 -16.35 35.21 3.81
C ILE A 20 -16.82 34.07 4.72
N GLU A 21 -18.08 34.09 5.13
CA GLU A 21 -18.66 32.96 5.87
C GLU A 21 -19.27 31.96 4.90
N LEU A 22 -18.79 30.71 4.97
CA LEU A 22 -19.23 29.59 4.14
C LEU A 22 -20.13 28.65 4.94
N ASP A 23 -21.15 28.14 4.28
CA ASP A 23 -21.88 26.95 4.66
C ASP A 23 -21.18 25.72 4.05
N LEU A 24 -20.80 24.78 4.90
CA LEU A 24 -20.13 23.52 4.48
C LEU A 24 -21.09 22.32 4.53
N GLY A 25 -22.37 22.55 4.84
CA GLY A 25 -23.35 21.48 5.10
C GLY A 25 -23.33 21.00 6.56
N ASP A 26 -24.32 20.19 6.93
CA ASP A 26 -24.49 19.59 8.25
C ASP A 26 -24.44 20.61 9.42
N GLY A 27 -24.88 21.85 9.17
CA GLY A 27 -24.87 22.92 10.16
C GLY A 27 -23.46 23.48 10.45
N LYS A 28 -22.45 23.11 9.68
CA LYS A 28 -21.08 23.61 9.84
C LYS A 28 -20.88 24.86 9.03
N SER A 29 -20.34 25.92 9.64
CA SER A 29 -19.90 27.13 8.95
C SER A 29 -18.44 27.42 9.22
N GLN A 30 -17.77 28.10 8.28
CA GLN A 30 -16.38 28.49 8.40
C GLN A 30 -16.12 29.86 7.79
N ARG A 31 -15.31 30.69 8.47
CA ARG A 31 -14.85 31.97 7.96
C ARG A 31 -13.50 31.81 7.26
N VAL A 32 -13.45 32.17 5.98
CA VAL A 32 -12.29 32.03 5.09
C VAL A 32 -11.92 33.34 4.44
N ARG A 33 -10.76 33.41 3.81
CA ARG A 33 -10.35 34.54 2.98
C ARG A 33 -10.79 34.28 1.54
N GLU A 34 -11.00 35.36 0.77
CA GLU A 34 -11.35 35.27 -0.63
C GLU A 34 -10.38 34.39 -1.46
N LYS A 35 -9.10 34.49 -1.20
CA LYS A 35 -8.05 33.68 -1.88
C LYS A 35 -8.12 32.17 -1.59
N ASP A 36 -8.85 31.75 -0.59
CA ASP A 36 -8.96 30.35 -0.17
C ASP A 36 -10.15 29.64 -0.82
N ILE A 37 -10.93 30.36 -1.65
CA ILE A 37 -12.11 29.86 -2.37
C ILE A 37 -12.01 30.14 -3.86
N VAL A 38 -12.72 29.34 -4.65
CA VAL A 38 -12.87 29.52 -6.09
C VAL A 38 -14.36 29.60 -6.41
N LEU A 39 -14.79 30.64 -7.10
CA LEU A 39 -16.18 30.82 -7.50
C LEU A 39 -16.53 29.82 -8.60
N LEU A 40 -17.60 29.05 -8.40
CA LEU A 40 -18.16 28.15 -9.41
C LEU A 40 -19.44 28.73 -10.04
N HIS A 41 -20.31 29.36 -9.21
CA HIS A 41 -21.56 29.97 -9.68
C HIS A 41 -22.01 31.09 -8.75
N GLU A 42 -22.56 32.19 -9.31
CA GLU A 42 -22.98 33.35 -8.52
C GLU A 42 -24.18 33.09 -7.58
N GLY A 43 -24.86 31.98 -7.76
CA GLY A 43 -25.95 31.56 -6.89
C GLY A 43 -27.34 31.78 -7.48
N PRO A 44 -28.42 31.65 -6.69
CA PRO A 44 -28.41 31.22 -5.29
C PRO A 44 -28.13 29.70 -5.13
N CYS A 45 -27.29 29.33 -4.16
CA CYS A 45 -26.87 27.96 -3.90
C CYS A 45 -27.52 27.40 -2.65
N GLU A 46 -27.97 26.14 -2.72
CA GLU A 46 -28.37 25.30 -1.61
C GLU A 46 -27.62 23.97 -1.72
N LEU A 47 -26.77 23.62 -0.74
CA LEU A 47 -25.94 22.40 -0.78
C LEU A 47 -26.78 21.11 -0.90
N SER A 48 -27.96 21.09 -0.30
CA SER A 48 -28.89 19.96 -0.37
C SER A 48 -29.34 19.60 -1.79
N ARG A 49 -29.31 20.58 -2.69
CA ARG A 49 -29.74 20.42 -4.10
C ARG A 49 -28.60 20.06 -5.05
N LEU A 50 -27.35 20.14 -4.62
CA LEU A 50 -26.21 19.88 -5.50
C LEU A 50 -26.12 18.42 -5.97
N ASN A 51 -26.72 17.48 -5.24
CA ASN A 51 -26.71 16.04 -5.58
C ASN A 51 -27.85 15.64 -6.54
N SER A 52 -28.72 16.57 -6.91
CA SER A 52 -29.87 16.32 -7.80
C SER A 52 -29.57 16.88 -9.20
N THR A 53 -28.59 16.32 -9.87
CA THR A 53 -28.21 16.75 -11.20
C THR A 53 -28.85 15.84 -12.24
N PRO A 54 -29.46 16.38 -13.33
CA PRO A 54 -29.92 15.58 -14.45
C PRO A 54 -28.74 14.95 -15.19
N ASP A 55 -29.02 13.91 -15.98
CA ASP A 55 -28.03 13.39 -16.92
C ASP A 55 -27.69 14.47 -17.97
N PRO A 56 -26.45 14.51 -18.47
CA PRO A 56 -26.09 15.39 -19.58
C PRO A 56 -27.00 15.18 -20.79
N LEU A 57 -27.38 16.26 -21.47
CA LEU A 57 -28.20 16.23 -22.69
C LEU A 57 -27.35 15.82 -23.91
N GLU A 58 -26.08 16.16 -23.90
CA GLU A 58 -25.14 15.89 -24.97
C GLU A 58 -24.05 14.92 -24.51
N ASP A 59 -23.52 14.16 -25.46
CA ASP A 59 -22.40 13.26 -25.23
C ASP A 59 -21.12 14.05 -24.88
N LEU A 60 -20.48 13.66 -23.81
CA LEU A 60 -19.26 14.29 -23.29
C LEU A 60 -18.13 14.33 -24.33
N GLU A 61 -18.03 13.30 -25.17
CA GLU A 61 -17.03 13.25 -26.24
C GLU A 61 -17.32 14.27 -27.35
N VAL A 62 -18.58 14.45 -27.70
CA VAL A 62 -19.03 15.42 -28.71
C VAL A 62 -18.72 16.84 -28.23
N VAL A 63 -19.05 17.15 -26.98
CA VAL A 63 -18.78 18.48 -26.39
C VAL A 63 -17.28 18.74 -26.28
N ARG A 64 -16.50 17.72 -25.86
CA ARG A 64 -15.05 17.81 -25.84
C ARG A 64 -14.45 18.14 -27.21
N ASP A 65 -14.86 17.41 -28.24
CA ASP A 65 -14.34 17.60 -29.60
C ASP A 65 -14.70 19.00 -30.15
N LEU A 66 -15.92 19.45 -29.88
CA LEU A 66 -16.35 20.81 -30.26
C LEU A 66 -15.46 21.88 -29.60
N LEU A 67 -15.21 21.76 -28.29
CA LEU A 67 -14.40 22.72 -27.54
C LEU A 67 -12.91 22.58 -27.85
N TYR A 68 -12.42 21.43 -28.26
CA TYR A 68 -11.03 21.22 -28.64
C TYR A 68 -10.63 22.13 -29.82
N ASP A 69 -11.52 22.28 -30.80
CA ASP A 69 -11.30 23.11 -31.97
C ASP A 69 -11.47 24.63 -31.68
N GLN A 70 -12.27 24.96 -30.65
CA GLN A 70 -12.57 26.36 -30.29
C GLN A 70 -11.55 26.95 -29.31
N GLY A 71 -10.80 26.13 -28.57
CA GLY A 71 -9.86 26.53 -27.53
C GLY A 71 -10.45 26.54 -26.12
N PRO A 72 -9.75 27.11 -25.14
CA PRO A 72 -10.18 27.11 -23.75
C PRO A 72 -11.53 27.77 -23.54
N SER A 73 -12.40 27.15 -22.78
CA SER A 73 -13.74 27.61 -22.38
C SER A 73 -13.80 27.90 -20.87
N ASN A 74 -14.95 28.37 -20.41
CA ASN A 74 -15.23 28.51 -18.98
C ASN A 74 -16.29 27.51 -18.51
N LEU A 75 -16.45 27.39 -17.19
CA LEU A 75 -17.37 26.42 -16.57
C LEU A 75 -18.82 26.64 -17.02
N GLN A 76 -19.26 27.89 -17.20
CA GLN A 76 -20.61 28.20 -17.64
C GLN A 76 -20.84 27.70 -19.06
N GLU A 77 -19.97 28.01 -20.00
CA GLU A 77 -20.07 27.55 -21.40
C GLU A 77 -20.08 26.02 -21.48
N LEU A 78 -19.22 25.35 -20.74
CA LEU A 78 -19.20 23.90 -20.68
C LEU A 78 -20.49 23.32 -20.10
N ALA A 79 -21.04 23.94 -19.04
CA ALA A 79 -22.31 23.53 -18.43
C ALA A 79 -23.50 23.71 -19.39
N GLU A 80 -23.55 24.85 -20.09
CA GLU A 80 -24.59 25.12 -21.10
C GLU A 80 -24.53 24.16 -22.28
N LEU A 81 -23.33 23.77 -22.73
CA LEU A 81 -23.17 22.77 -23.78
C LEU A 81 -23.59 21.38 -23.35
N LEU A 82 -23.25 20.97 -22.11
CA LEU A 82 -23.56 19.63 -21.62
C LEU A 82 -25.04 19.47 -21.19
N TYR A 83 -25.61 20.51 -20.58
CA TYR A 83 -26.91 20.42 -19.90
C TYR A 83 -27.97 21.40 -20.43
N GLY A 84 -27.61 22.32 -21.31
CA GLY A 84 -28.50 23.38 -21.78
C GLY A 84 -28.78 24.49 -20.77
N ASP A 85 -28.19 24.44 -19.59
CA ASP A 85 -28.36 25.40 -18.49
C ASP A 85 -27.10 25.44 -17.62
N CYS A 86 -26.98 26.47 -16.77
CA CYS A 86 -25.92 26.60 -15.78
C CYS A 86 -26.51 27.01 -14.43
N SER A 87 -27.30 26.14 -13.80
CA SER A 87 -27.68 26.30 -12.40
C SER A 87 -26.52 25.90 -11.44
N PRO A 88 -26.55 26.27 -10.15
CA PRO A 88 -25.51 25.88 -9.20
C PRO A 88 -25.27 24.36 -9.15
N ALA A 89 -26.32 23.54 -9.24
CA ALA A 89 -26.22 22.09 -9.24
C ALA A 89 -25.51 21.57 -10.51
N ILE A 90 -25.86 22.14 -11.66
CA ILE A 90 -25.23 21.82 -12.95
C ILE A 90 -23.77 22.31 -12.98
N ALA A 91 -23.48 23.51 -12.51
CA ALA A 91 -22.12 24.02 -12.40
C ALA A 91 -21.23 23.10 -11.51
N TRP A 92 -21.79 22.59 -10.42
CA TRP A 92 -21.10 21.59 -9.58
C TRP A 92 -20.86 20.28 -10.31
N ALA A 93 -21.87 19.72 -10.96
CA ALA A 93 -21.73 18.47 -11.72
C ALA A 93 -20.72 18.63 -12.88
N THR A 94 -20.78 19.73 -13.60
CA THR A 94 -19.80 20.03 -14.66
C THR A 94 -18.39 20.13 -14.10
N TRP A 95 -18.23 20.79 -12.93
CA TRP A 95 -16.91 20.88 -12.29
C TRP A 95 -16.40 19.50 -11.86
N GLN A 96 -17.26 18.63 -11.34
CA GLN A 96 -16.88 17.25 -11.03
C GLN A 96 -16.37 16.48 -12.27
N ILE A 97 -16.99 16.68 -13.44
CA ILE A 97 -16.51 16.12 -14.71
C ILE A 97 -15.11 16.64 -15.03
N VAL A 98 -14.89 17.95 -14.89
CA VAL A 98 -13.57 18.56 -15.11
C VAL A 98 -12.53 18.04 -14.12
N GLU A 99 -12.88 17.89 -12.85
CA GLU A 99 -11.99 17.34 -11.80
C GLU A 99 -11.55 15.88 -12.06
N THR A 100 -12.32 15.09 -12.82
CA THR A 100 -11.87 13.75 -13.22
C THR A 100 -10.56 13.81 -14.03
N GLY A 101 -10.32 14.93 -14.73
CA GLY A 101 -9.14 15.14 -15.55
C GLY A 101 -9.07 14.25 -16.79
N VAL A 102 -10.16 13.54 -17.14
CA VAL A 102 -10.20 12.64 -18.30
C VAL A 102 -10.37 13.43 -19.59
N HIS A 103 -11.48 14.11 -19.73
CA HIS A 103 -11.85 14.80 -20.96
C HIS A 103 -11.38 16.26 -21.00
N PHE A 104 -11.23 16.85 -19.83
CA PHE A 104 -10.86 18.26 -19.66
C PHE A 104 -9.71 18.42 -18.67
N SER A 105 -8.97 19.51 -18.82
CA SER A 105 -7.99 19.99 -17.84
C SER A 105 -8.33 21.44 -17.49
N ALA A 106 -8.19 21.84 -16.23
CA ALA A 106 -8.49 23.20 -15.82
C ALA A 106 -7.44 23.72 -14.82
N GLU A 107 -7.02 24.95 -15.02
CA GLU A 107 -6.28 25.73 -14.02
C GLU A 107 -7.25 26.46 -13.09
N SER A 108 -8.42 26.82 -13.61
CA SER A 108 -9.50 27.48 -12.89
C SER A 108 -10.84 27.26 -13.62
N PRO A 109 -12.00 27.55 -13.00
CA PRO A 109 -13.29 27.47 -13.67
C PRO A 109 -13.46 28.39 -14.88
N SER A 110 -12.59 29.41 -15.00
CA SER A 110 -12.56 30.33 -16.14
C SER A 110 -11.61 29.88 -17.27
N ALA A 111 -10.83 28.83 -17.07
CA ALA A 111 -9.85 28.37 -18.03
C ALA A 111 -9.83 26.82 -18.05
N ILE A 112 -10.75 26.26 -18.82
CA ILE A 112 -10.95 24.83 -19.02
C ILE A 112 -10.52 24.51 -20.44
N ALA A 113 -9.57 23.61 -20.62
CA ALA A 113 -9.11 23.13 -21.90
C ALA A 113 -9.56 21.70 -22.16
N SER A 114 -10.03 21.42 -23.35
CA SER A 114 -10.35 20.06 -23.81
C SER A 114 -9.08 19.29 -24.10
N ARG A 115 -9.09 18.00 -23.78
CA ARG A 115 -8.02 17.08 -24.12
C ARG A 115 -8.24 16.43 -25.48
N SER A 116 -7.17 16.14 -26.18
CA SER A 116 -7.22 15.35 -27.41
C SER A 116 -7.70 13.93 -27.14
N SER A 117 -8.18 13.23 -28.17
CA SER A 117 -8.61 11.84 -28.06
C SER A 117 -7.50 10.92 -27.58
N GLU A 118 -6.24 11.18 -27.96
CA GLU A 118 -5.07 10.42 -27.50
C GLU A 118 -4.80 10.64 -26.00
N GLU A 119 -4.91 11.89 -25.52
CA GLU A 119 -4.75 12.21 -24.10
C GLU A 119 -5.86 11.57 -23.25
N VAL A 120 -7.11 11.59 -23.74
CA VAL A 120 -8.24 10.92 -23.09
C VAL A 120 -8.00 9.42 -22.99
N ALA A 121 -7.62 8.77 -24.09
CA ALA A 121 -7.32 7.33 -24.08
C ALA A 121 -6.20 6.99 -23.09
N SER A 122 -5.13 7.78 -23.08
CA SER A 122 -4.01 7.61 -22.15
C SER A 122 -4.43 7.77 -20.68
N GLU A 123 -5.30 8.75 -20.38
CA GLU A 123 -5.77 8.97 -19.01
C GLU A 123 -6.74 7.88 -18.54
N LEU A 124 -7.63 7.41 -19.41
CA LEU A 124 -8.51 6.27 -19.13
C LEU A 124 -7.70 5.00 -18.85
N GLU A 125 -6.65 4.73 -19.63
CA GLU A 125 -5.76 3.60 -19.36
C GLU A 125 -5.04 3.74 -18.01
N ARG A 126 -4.61 4.96 -17.66
CA ARG A 126 -4.00 5.23 -16.35
C ARG A 126 -4.98 5.02 -15.20
N GLN A 127 -6.23 5.48 -15.36
CA GLN A 127 -7.27 5.27 -14.35
C GLN A 127 -7.57 3.78 -14.19
N GLN A 128 -7.80 3.06 -15.28
CA GLN A 128 -8.06 1.62 -15.25
C GLN A 128 -6.90 0.83 -14.63
N ARG A 129 -5.65 1.27 -14.86
CA ARG A 129 -4.49 0.65 -14.23
C ARG A 129 -4.47 0.91 -12.72
N ARG A 130 -4.68 2.18 -12.29
CA ARG A 130 -4.76 2.52 -10.86
C ARG A 130 -5.88 1.78 -10.14
N ASP A 131 -7.03 1.64 -10.79
CA ASP A 131 -8.17 0.94 -10.20
C ASP A 131 -7.89 -0.56 -10.06
N ARG A 132 -7.27 -1.18 -11.09
CA ARG A 132 -6.82 -2.58 -11.02
C ARG A 132 -5.77 -2.78 -9.93
N GLU A 133 -4.75 -1.92 -9.87
CA GLU A 133 -3.71 -2.00 -8.83
C GLU A 133 -4.31 -1.85 -7.42
N ARG A 134 -5.30 -0.96 -7.26
CA ARG A 134 -6.04 -0.80 -5.99
C ARG A 134 -6.83 -2.05 -5.66
N GLN A 135 -7.59 -2.56 -6.61
CA GLN A 135 -8.38 -3.78 -6.42
C GLN A 135 -7.49 -4.98 -6.07
N GLU A 136 -6.40 -5.19 -6.80
CA GLU A 136 -5.43 -6.25 -6.53
C GLU A 136 -4.82 -6.12 -5.13
N TRP A 137 -4.52 -4.88 -4.71
CA TRP A 137 -4.02 -4.58 -3.37
C TRP A 137 -5.06 -4.88 -2.29
N ASP A 138 -6.31 -4.46 -2.47
CA ASP A 138 -7.39 -4.73 -1.51
C ASP A 138 -7.68 -6.23 -1.40
N GLU A 139 -7.73 -6.95 -2.52
CA GLU A 139 -7.87 -8.41 -2.54
C GLU A 139 -6.69 -9.11 -1.86
N PHE A 140 -5.46 -8.61 -2.05
CA PHE A 140 -4.28 -9.11 -1.37
C PHE A 140 -4.40 -8.93 0.15
N LEU A 141 -4.77 -7.74 0.63
CA LEU A 141 -4.96 -7.50 2.06
C LEU A 141 -6.07 -8.38 2.66
N GLU A 142 -7.17 -8.59 1.94
CA GLU A 142 -8.23 -9.52 2.37
C GLU A 142 -7.71 -10.95 2.50
N ARG A 143 -6.92 -11.45 1.54
CA ARG A 143 -6.30 -12.77 1.66
C ARG A 143 -5.41 -12.88 2.91
N LEU A 144 -4.65 -11.84 3.23
CA LEU A 144 -3.82 -11.83 4.44
C LEU A 144 -4.66 -11.84 5.73
N ARG A 145 -5.77 -11.08 5.77
CA ARG A 145 -6.70 -11.10 6.92
C ARG A 145 -7.30 -12.46 7.17
N HIS A 146 -7.52 -13.23 6.11
CA HIS A 146 -8.05 -14.61 6.19
C HIS A 146 -6.98 -15.69 6.32
N GLY A 147 -5.70 -15.34 6.41
CA GLY A 147 -4.60 -16.30 6.51
C GLY A 147 -4.44 -17.19 5.27
N GLN A 148 -4.76 -16.65 4.07
CA GLN A 148 -4.74 -17.38 2.80
C GLN A 148 -3.84 -16.72 1.76
N PRO A 149 -2.55 -16.48 2.03
CA PRO A 149 -1.64 -15.91 1.06
C PRO A 149 -1.45 -16.87 -0.12
N ARG A 150 -1.22 -16.31 -1.29
CA ARG A 150 -0.84 -17.04 -2.50
C ARG A 150 0.68 -16.97 -2.71
N GLU A 151 1.23 -17.91 -3.45
CA GLU A 151 2.65 -17.88 -3.81
C GLU A 151 3.04 -16.57 -4.55
N SER A 152 2.14 -16.06 -5.40
CA SER A 152 2.31 -14.78 -6.10
C SER A 152 2.41 -13.56 -5.16
N ASP A 153 1.89 -13.65 -3.93
CA ASP A 153 1.94 -12.58 -2.95
C ASP A 153 3.36 -12.38 -2.36
N GLY A 154 4.28 -13.30 -2.65
CA GLY A 154 5.67 -13.26 -2.18
C GLY A 154 6.42 -11.97 -2.53
N VAL A 155 6.10 -11.35 -3.68
CA VAL A 155 6.68 -10.05 -4.07
C VAL A 155 6.33 -8.95 -3.05
N HIS A 156 5.11 -8.95 -2.56
CA HIS A 156 4.64 -8.00 -1.55
C HIS A 156 5.09 -8.39 -0.14
N LEU A 157 5.03 -9.70 0.18
CA LEU A 157 5.41 -10.19 1.51
C LEU A 157 6.90 -10.03 1.81
N ARG A 158 7.75 -9.85 0.80
CA ARG A 158 9.17 -9.58 1.00
C ARG A 158 9.40 -8.34 1.89
N GLU A 159 8.57 -7.29 1.76
CA GLU A 159 8.72 -6.12 2.65
C GLU A 159 8.43 -6.45 4.12
N VAL A 160 7.56 -7.43 4.38
CA VAL A 160 7.27 -7.90 5.75
C VAL A 160 8.40 -8.80 6.25
N GLU A 161 8.97 -9.64 5.39
CA GLU A 161 10.15 -10.46 5.70
C GLU A 161 11.38 -9.59 6.03
N ASP A 162 11.61 -8.54 5.22
CA ASP A 162 12.69 -7.59 5.44
C ASP A 162 12.50 -6.82 6.77
N LEU A 163 11.27 -6.45 7.11
CA LEU A 163 10.97 -5.84 8.40
C LEU A 163 11.14 -6.83 9.55
N ALA A 164 10.72 -8.09 9.39
CA ALA A 164 10.89 -9.15 10.39
C ALA A 164 12.36 -9.40 10.72
N THR A 165 13.25 -9.24 9.74
CA THR A 165 14.71 -9.40 9.90
C THR A 165 15.45 -8.09 10.22
N GLU A 166 14.74 -6.98 10.42
CA GLU A 166 15.28 -5.62 10.65
C GLU A 166 16.13 -5.07 9.47
N ALA A 167 16.00 -5.67 8.29
CA ALA A 167 16.61 -5.13 7.07
C ALA A 167 15.87 -3.87 6.56
N ARG A 168 14.67 -3.59 7.10
CA ARG A 168 13.81 -2.45 6.76
C ARG A 168 13.15 -1.89 8.03
N ALA A 169 12.81 -0.59 8.01
CA ALA A 169 12.25 0.10 9.18
C ALA A 169 10.72 0.19 9.21
N GLY A 170 10.01 -0.18 8.13
CA GLY A 170 8.55 -0.07 8.08
C GLY A 170 7.93 -0.96 7.01
N SER A 171 6.60 -1.14 7.06
CA SER A 171 5.83 -1.91 6.08
C SER A 171 4.44 -1.31 5.88
N ARG A 172 4.12 -0.91 4.65
CA ARG A 172 2.77 -0.45 4.29
C ARG A 172 1.71 -1.54 4.46
N ILE A 173 2.10 -2.82 4.42
CA ILE A 173 1.20 -3.95 4.66
C ILE A 173 0.76 -3.95 6.12
N LEU A 174 1.69 -3.86 7.08
CA LEU A 174 1.36 -3.77 8.50
C LEU A 174 0.50 -2.54 8.79
N GLN A 175 0.85 -1.39 8.21
CA GLN A 175 0.06 -0.18 8.33
C GLN A 175 -1.37 -0.36 7.81
N ALA A 176 -1.55 -0.95 6.62
CA ALA A 176 -2.86 -1.23 6.02
C ALA A 176 -3.67 -2.26 6.83
N LEU A 177 -3.00 -3.17 7.53
CA LEU A 177 -3.63 -4.12 8.46
C LEU A 177 -3.87 -3.52 9.86
N GLY A 178 -3.54 -2.25 10.09
CA GLY A 178 -3.70 -1.58 11.38
C GLY A 178 -2.76 -2.08 12.48
N ARG A 179 -1.61 -2.65 12.10
CA ARG A 179 -0.58 -3.15 13.02
C ARG A 179 0.59 -2.17 13.14
N SER A 180 1.24 -2.14 14.29
CA SER A 180 2.47 -1.35 14.46
C SER A 180 3.59 -1.92 13.58
N GLU A 181 4.31 -1.02 12.92
CA GLU A 181 5.39 -1.35 11.98
C GLU A 181 6.69 -1.65 12.75
N ASN A 182 6.80 -2.85 13.29
CA ASN A 182 7.99 -3.35 13.99
C ASN A 182 8.29 -4.81 13.60
N ALA A 183 9.48 -5.25 13.93
CA ALA A 183 9.98 -6.57 13.54
C ALA A 183 9.20 -7.72 14.19
N GLU A 184 8.68 -7.53 15.40
CA GLU A 184 7.90 -8.52 16.14
C GLU A 184 6.54 -8.74 15.46
N ASN A 185 5.84 -7.67 15.13
CA ASN A 185 4.54 -7.74 14.43
C ASN A 185 4.68 -8.28 13.01
N ALA A 186 5.79 -7.97 12.33
CA ALA A 186 6.09 -8.52 11.02
C ALA A 186 6.30 -10.04 11.10
N HIS A 187 7.11 -10.51 12.05
CA HIS A 187 7.33 -11.93 12.29
C HIS A 187 6.03 -12.64 12.69
N ALA A 188 5.25 -12.04 13.61
CA ALA A 188 3.97 -12.60 14.03
C ALA A 188 2.98 -12.76 12.86
N LEU A 189 2.87 -11.75 11.98
CA LEU A 189 2.04 -11.81 10.79
C LEU A 189 2.47 -12.96 9.86
N LEU A 190 3.77 -13.11 9.59
CA LEU A 190 4.28 -14.19 8.72
C LEU A 190 3.99 -15.59 9.25
N LEU A 191 4.02 -15.77 10.57
CA LEU A 191 3.62 -17.03 11.21
C LEU A 191 2.11 -17.25 11.16
N GLU A 192 1.33 -16.20 11.47
CA GLU A 192 -0.13 -16.24 11.50
C GLU A 192 -0.74 -16.62 10.15
N ILE A 193 -0.21 -16.07 9.06
CA ILE A 193 -0.68 -16.40 7.70
C ILE A 193 -0.04 -17.69 7.14
N GLY A 194 0.83 -18.37 7.89
CA GLY A 194 1.53 -19.59 7.46
C GLY A 194 2.59 -19.36 6.37
N TRP A 195 3.01 -18.11 6.13
CA TRP A 195 4.07 -17.80 5.17
C TRP A 195 5.45 -18.25 5.65
N TRP A 196 5.70 -18.11 6.95
CA TRP A 196 6.85 -18.69 7.61
C TRP A 196 6.42 -19.83 8.50
N SER A 197 7.25 -20.90 8.54
CA SER A 197 7.13 -21.93 9.55
C SER A 197 7.71 -21.44 10.88
N VAL A 198 7.31 -22.08 11.98
CA VAL A 198 7.86 -21.79 13.33
C VAL A 198 9.37 -22.05 13.43
N ALA A 199 9.94 -22.85 12.52
CA ALA A 199 11.37 -23.10 12.46
C ALA A 199 12.16 -21.96 11.78
N ARG A 200 11.50 -21.05 11.06
CA ARG A 200 12.16 -19.90 10.42
C ARG A 200 12.25 -18.74 11.40
N LEU A 201 13.41 -18.61 12.06
CA LEU A 201 13.66 -17.61 13.09
C LEU A 201 14.33 -16.36 12.50
N PRO A 202 13.84 -15.14 12.78
CA PRO A 202 14.46 -13.89 12.30
C PRO A 202 15.70 -13.48 13.10
N TYR A 203 15.89 -13.99 14.33
CA TYR A 203 16.89 -13.51 15.27
C TYR A 203 18.34 -13.59 14.78
N PRO A 204 18.78 -14.67 14.11
CA PRO A 204 20.12 -14.72 13.57
C PRO A 204 20.37 -13.63 12.53
N ALA A 205 19.41 -13.40 11.62
CA ALA A 205 19.51 -12.34 10.62
C ALA A 205 19.58 -10.94 11.25
N ARG A 206 18.76 -10.66 12.28
CA ARG A 206 18.83 -9.40 13.06
C ARG A 206 20.18 -9.18 13.73
N ARG A 207 20.92 -10.24 14.01
CA ARG A 207 22.27 -10.18 14.59
C ARG A 207 23.38 -10.22 13.55
N GLY A 208 23.03 -10.20 12.25
CA GLY A 208 23.98 -10.27 11.15
C GLY A 208 24.73 -11.63 11.06
N LEU A 209 24.13 -12.68 11.62
CA LEU A 209 24.71 -14.02 11.56
C LEU A 209 24.41 -14.66 10.20
N ASN A 210 25.45 -15.22 9.57
CA ASN A 210 25.27 -16.02 8.38
C ASN A 210 24.70 -17.39 8.76
N LEU A 211 23.54 -17.76 8.19
CA LEU A 211 22.88 -19.05 8.40
C LEU A 211 23.30 -20.11 7.39
N GLU A 212 24.05 -19.73 6.37
CA GLU A 212 24.55 -20.73 5.43
C GLU A 212 25.67 -21.54 6.11
N PRO A 213 25.62 -22.88 6.03
CA PRO A 213 26.68 -23.69 6.58
C PRO A 213 28.01 -23.27 5.93
N PRO A 214 29.06 -23.11 6.73
CA PRO A 214 30.37 -22.78 6.18
C PRO A 214 30.77 -23.88 5.19
N ALA A 215 31.33 -23.48 4.05
CA ALA A 215 31.93 -24.43 3.12
C ALA A 215 33.20 -25.02 3.77
N VAL A 216 33.00 -25.94 4.69
CA VAL A 216 34.12 -26.67 5.33
C VAL A 216 34.53 -27.80 4.38
N ILE A 217 35.62 -27.58 3.68
CA ILE A 217 36.29 -28.69 3.01
C ILE A 217 37.02 -29.44 4.11
N VAL A 218 36.41 -30.53 4.60
CA VAL A 218 37.11 -31.49 5.42
C VAL A 218 38.09 -32.17 4.45
N THR A 219 39.33 -31.66 4.37
CA THR A 219 40.43 -32.44 3.81
C THR A 219 40.68 -33.57 4.78
N GLY A 220 39.99 -34.69 4.56
CA GLY A 220 40.33 -35.91 5.28
C GLY A 220 41.75 -36.26 4.88
N ASP A 221 42.58 -36.12 5.82
CA ASP A 221 43.76 -36.97 6.06
C ASP A 221 44.81 -36.18 6.86
N THR A 222 45.28 -36.85 7.81
CA THR A 222 46.42 -36.52 8.68
C THR A 222 46.00 -35.75 9.93
N VAL A 223 45.50 -36.49 10.89
CA VAL A 223 46.01 -36.27 12.25
C VAL A 223 47.50 -36.61 12.20
N PRO A 224 48.40 -35.60 12.30
CA PRO A 224 49.82 -35.87 12.17
C PRO A 224 50.24 -36.73 13.36
N GLY A 225 50.75 -37.94 13.07
CA GLY A 225 51.70 -38.63 13.91
C GLY A 225 51.38 -38.80 15.41
N GLU A 226 50.13 -38.95 15.78
CA GLU A 226 49.83 -39.41 17.11
C GLU A 226 50.09 -40.93 17.13
N ASP A 227 50.92 -41.36 18.05
CA ASP A 227 51.06 -42.79 18.36
C ASP A 227 49.72 -43.30 18.94
N ARG A 228 48.77 -43.62 18.06
CA ARG A 228 47.46 -44.19 18.45
C ARG A 228 47.64 -45.66 18.79
N VAL A 229 47.16 -46.05 19.96
CA VAL A 229 47.05 -47.40 20.35
C VAL A 229 45.76 -48.01 19.72
N ASP A 230 45.87 -49.15 19.07
CA ASP A 230 44.71 -49.87 18.56
C ASP A 230 43.98 -50.59 19.72
N LEU A 231 42.86 -50.02 20.12
CA LEU A 231 41.95 -50.55 21.18
C LEU A 231 40.66 -51.17 20.61
N THR A 232 40.59 -51.37 19.28
CA THR A 232 39.36 -51.88 18.63
C THR A 232 38.97 -53.29 19.10
N HIS A 233 39.84 -53.99 19.78
CA HIS A 233 39.58 -55.33 20.38
C HIS A 233 38.95 -55.22 21.76
N LEU A 234 38.88 -54.05 22.39
CA LEU A 234 38.24 -53.85 23.69
C LEU A 234 36.78 -53.50 23.57
N GLU A 235 35.95 -53.97 24.48
CA GLU A 235 34.59 -53.52 24.61
C GLU A 235 34.54 -52.16 25.24
N ALA A 236 33.86 -51.19 24.55
CA ALA A 236 33.67 -49.86 25.06
C ALA A 236 32.24 -49.69 25.59
N LEU A 237 32.13 -49.19 26.82
CA LEU A 237 30.86 -48.97 27.50
C LEU A 237 30.68 -47.47 27.71
N ALA A 238 29.69 -46.87 27.05
CA ALA A 238 29.23 -45.53 27.36
C ALA A 238 28.27 -45.55 28.55
N ILE A 239 28.47 -44.68 29.52
CA ILE A 239 27.61 -44.55 30.71
C ILE A 239 26.89 -43.22 30.60
N ASP A 240 25.69 -43.27 30.07
CA ASP A 240 24.82 -42.15 29.85
C ASP A 240 23.41 -42.37 30.38
N ASP A 241 22.59 -41.33 30.45
CA ASP A 241 21.19 -41.45 30.79
C ASP A 241 20.42 -42.25 29.72
N GLU A 242 19.42 -42.98 30.16
CA GLU A 242 18.56 -43.79 29.28
C GLU A 242 17.97 -42.93 28.17
N GLY A 243 18.29 -43.23 26.92
CA GLY A 243 17.77 -42.53 25.73
C GLY A 243 18.68 -41.42 25.20
N ASN A 244 19.84 -41.16 25.79
CA ASN A 244 20.85 -40.30 25.20
C ASN A 244 21.32 -40.89 23.85
N ARG A 245 21.33 -40.05 22.81
CA ARG A 245 21.71 -40.46 21.44
C ARG A 245 23.10 -39.96 21.02
N ASP A 246 23.76 -39.27 21.92
CA ASP A 246 25.08 -38.66 21.67
C ASP A 246 25.96 -38.87 22.90
N PRO A 247 26.41 -40.12 23.15
CA PRO A 247 27.29 -40.41 24.27
C PRO A 247 28.67 -39.79 24.05
N ASP A 248 29.11 -39.00 25.01
CA ASP A 248 30.36 -38.23 24.92
C ASP A 248 31.58 -39.03 25.37
N ASP A 249 31.42 -39.89 26.40
CA ASP A 249 32.50 -40.63 27.04
C ASP A 249 32.26 -42.13 26.98
N ALA A 250 33.35 -42.87 26.83
CA ALA A 250 33.28 -44.33 26.88
C ALA A 250 34.46 -44.88 27.76
N LEU A 251 34.16 -45.94 28.47
CA LEU A 251 35.14 -46.64 29.30
C LEU A 251 35.41 -48.02 28.70
N SER A 252 36.71 -48.39 28.68
CA SER A 252 37.13 -49.74 28.33
C SER A 252 38.14 -50.25 29.37
N VAL A 253 38.15 -51.55 29.58
CA VAL A 253 39.15 -52.21 30.47
C VAL A 253 39.87 -53.28 29.67
N ASP A 254 41.18 -53.25 29.66
CA ASP A 254 41.97 -54.30 29.02
C ASP A 254 42.17 -55.53 29.88
N ASP A 255 42.75 -56.57 29.30
CA ASP A 255 43.02 -57.88 30.00
C ASP A 255 44.02 -57.75 31.18
N ALA A 256 44.80 -56.67 31.23
CA ALA A 256 45.69 -56.37 32.33
C ALA A 256 44.99 -55.57 33.45
N GLY A 257 43.71 -55.14 33.23
CA GLY A 257 42.94 -54.35 34.18
C GLY A 257 43.21 -52.83 34.07
N ALA A 258 43.86 -52.36 33.00
CA ALA A 258 44.02 -50.97 32.80
C ALA A 258 42.73 -50.30 32.24
N LEU A 259 42.35 -49.18 32.80
CA LEU A 259 41.17 -48.39 32.40
C LEU A 259 41.56 -47.42 31.30
N TRP A 260 40.78 -47.44 30.22
CA TRP A 260 40.90 -46.49 29.10
C TRP A 260 39.62 -45.63 29.07
N VAL A 261 39.79 -44.29 28.89
CA VAL A 261 38.69 -43.30 28.85
C VAL A 261 38.78 -42.52 27.57
#